data_bf4ae2a1e4a16bc59fc986bb6ea6e0ed
#
_entry.id   bf4ae2a1e4a16bc59fc986bb6ea6e0ed
#
_cell.length_a   1.000
_cell.length_b   1.000
_cell.length_c   1.000
_cell.angle_alpha   90.00
_cell.angle_beta   90.00
_cell.angle_gamma   90.00
#
_symmetry.space_group_name_H-M   'P 1'
#
loop_
_entity.id
_entity.type
_entity.pdbx_description
1 polymer ?
#
loop_
_entity_poly.entity_id
_entity_poly.type
_entity_poly.pdbx_seq_one_letter_code
_entity_poly.pdbx_strand_id
1 'polypeptide(L)'
;MERAARLDAQEAALDVLLASLGARVDPVEDARVARLDETAPGYAQYHRIGHKRQTAYRLLLADRAAAHRGYPLVLDALLADDDLSSPRWFAQVLLAVGGRRRLQEELLAAVAGGDPLRQGCAVGAWRWADPPYGDFGKRFPVACREAAERCADPWARERLAG
;
A
#
# COMPACT_ATOMS: atom_id res chain seq x y z
N MET A 1 15.42 -3.73 -1.17
CA MET A 1 14.96 -3.34 0.20
C MET A 1 14.60 -4.58 1.00
N GLU A 2 15.09 -4.70 2.22
CA GLU A 2 14.82 -5.83 3.09
C GLU A 2 13.36 -5.87 3.56
N ARG A 3 12.85 -7.08 3.86
CA ARG A 3 11.46 -7.27 4.30
C ARG A 3 11.13 -6.48 5.57
N ALA A 4 12.03 -6.47 6.55
CA ALA A 4 11.84 -5.71 7.79
C ALA A 4 11.62 -4.22 7.52
N ALA A 5 12.45 -3.59 6.69
CA ALA A 5 12.31 -2.19 6.33
C ALA A 5 10.99 -1.88 5.61
N ARG A 6 10.46 -2.82 4.82
CA ARG A 6 9.14 -2.66 4.18
C ARG A 6 8.00 -2.74 5.21
N LEU A 7 8.09 -3.67 6.16
CA LEU A 7 7.11 -3.76 7.25
C LEU A 7 7.13 -2.50 8.13
N ASP A 8 8.32 -1.96 8.44
CA ASP A 8 8.45 -0.72 9.22
C ASP A 8 7.80 0.46 8.49
N ALA A 9 8.06 0.62 7.21
CA ALA A 9 7.48 1.68 6.39
C ALA A 9 5.94 1.55 6.29
N GLN A 10 5.44 0.32 6.12
CA GLN A 10 4.01 0.04 6.08
C GLN A 10 3.34 0.35 7.43
N GLU A 11 3.92 -0.09 8.53
CA GLU A 11 3.41 0.18 9.87
C GLU A 11 3.38 1.68 10.17
N ALA A 12 4.44 2.41 9.83
CA ALA A 12 4.53 3.86 9.99
C ALA A 12 3.46 4.61 9.17
N ALA A 13 3.24 4.24 7.92
CA ALA A 13 2.21 4.85 7.08
C ALA A 13 0.80 4.63 7.66
N LEU A 14 0.52 3.45 8.21
CA LEU A 14 -0.75 3.14 8.86
C LEU A 14 -0.93 3.92 10.17
N ASP A 15 0.14 4.11 10.95
CA ASP A 15 0.07 4.90 12.19
C ASP A 15 -0.27 6.37 11.90
N VAL A 16 0.34 6.95 10.88
CA VAL A 16 0.00 8.32 10.42
C VAL A 16 -1.46 8.41 9.97
N LEU A 17 -1.92 7.44 9.18
CA LEU A 17 -3.31 7.40 8.72
C LEU A 17 -4.28 7.28 9.90
N LEU A 18 -4.06 6.33 10.81
CA LEU A 18 -4.90 6.13 12.00
C LEU A 18 -4.94 7.36 12.89
N ALA A 19 -3.80 8.00 13.14
CA ALA A 19 -3.73 9.24 13.90
C ALA A 19 -4.58 10.35 13.26
N SER A 20 -4.56 10.47 11.94
CA SER A 20 -5.39 11.44 11.20
C SER A 20 -6.89 11.16 11.30
N LEU A 21 -7.25 9.90 11.55
CA LEU A 21 -8.63 9.45 11.79
C LEU A 21 -9.03 9.50 13.28
N GLY A 22 -8.16 10.00 14.16
CA GLY A 22 -8.38 10.05 15.60
C GLY A 22 -8.38 8.67 16.28
N ALA A 23 -7.73 7.68 15.65
CA ALA A 23 -7.70 6.30 16.12
C ALA A 23 -6.27 5.84 16.45
N ARG A 24 -6.22 4.87 17.37
CA ARG A 24 -5.00 4.14 17.71
C ARG A 24 -5.35 2.67 17.84
N VAL A 25 -4.46 1.81 17.42
CA VAL A 25 -4.56 0.37 17.62
C VAL A 25 -3.45 -0.05 18.58
N ASP A 26 -3.85 -0.43 19.78
CA ASP A 26 -2.90 -0.94 20.75
C ASP A 26 -2.48 -2.37 20.40
N PRO A 27 -1.21 -2.74 20.69
CA PRO A 27 -0.75 -4.11 20.50
C PRO A 27 -1.60 -5.07 21.32
N VAL A 28 -2.09 -6.14 20.69
CA VAL A 28 -2.75 -7.23 21.38
C VAL A 28 -1.70 -8.31 21.67
N GLU A 29 -1.49 -8.61 22.93
CA GLU A 29 -0.68 -9.76 23.33
C GLU A 29 -1.43 -11.06 23.01
N ASP A 30 -0.91 -11.81 22.06
CA ASP A 30 -1.42 -13.11 21.66
C ASP A 30 -0.28 -14.13 21.69
N ALA A 31 -0.38 -15.09 22.61
CA ALA A 31 0.62 -16.15 22.79
C ALA A 31 0.81 -17.01 21.54
N ARG A 32 -0.19 -17.10 20.66
CA ARG A 32 -0.06 -17.81 19.39
C ARG A 32 0.78 -16.98 18.40
N VAL A 33 0.55 -15.68 18.35
CA VAL A 33 1.33 -14.75 17.52
C VAL A 33 2.79 -14.75 17.95
N ALA A 34 3.05 -14.68 19.26
CA ALA A 34 4.41 -14.73 19.81
C ALA A 34 5.15 -16.01 19.39
N ARG A 35 4.50 -17.18 19.52
CA ARG A 35 5.08 -18.47 19.07
C ARG A 35 5.34 -18.52 17.57
N LEU A 36 4.48 -17.94 16.76
CA LEU A 36 4.70 -17.87 15.31
C LEU A 36 5.85 -16.93 14.95
N ASP A 37 6.04 -15.86 15.71
CA ASP A 37 7.16 -14.93 15.49
C ASP A 37 8.53 -15.57 15.78
N GLU A 38 8.61 -16.51 16.73
CA GLU A 38 9.82 -17.31 17.00
C GLU A 38 10.27 -18.13 15.77
N THR A 39 9.31 -18.64 14.99
CA THR A 39 9.57 -19.48 13.82
C THR A 39 9.61 -18.70 12.50
N ALA A 40 8.95 -17.55 12.46
CA ALA A 40 8.84 -16.66 11.32
C ALA A 40 9.06 -15.21 11.76
N PRO A 41 10.29 -14.74 11.90
CA PRO A 41 10.61 -13.38 12.37
C PRO A 41 9.87 -12.30 11.58
N GLY A 42 9.26 -11.35 12.31
CA GLY A 42 8.41 -10.30 11.76
C GLY A 42 6.94 -10.69 11.60
N TYR A 43 6.54 -11.89 12.01
CA TYR A 43 5.13 -12.30 11.97
C TYR A 43 4.27 -11.47 12.92
N ALA A 44 4.75 -11.16 14.11
CA ALA A 44 4.02 -10.32 15.07
C ALA A 44 3.80 -8.91 14.51
N GLN A 45 4.79 -8.33 13.85
CA GLN A 45 4.65 -7.04 13.17
C GLN A 45 3.65 -7.12 12.01
N TYR A 46 3.76 -8.12 11.16
CA TYR A 46 2.81 -8.34 10.06
C TYR A 46 1.36 -8.47 10.58
N HIS A 47 1.16 -9.18 11.68
CA HIS A 47 -0.13 -9.33 12.33
C HIS A 47 -0.68 -7.98 12.84
N ARG A 48 0.16 -7.16 13.51
CA ARG A 48 -0.23 -5.80 13.94
C ARG A 48 -0.61 -4.91 12.76
N ILE A 49 0.17 -4.94 11.68
CA ILE A 49 -0.12 -4.25 10.43
C ILE A 49 -1.51 -4.64 9.91
N GLY A 50 -1.84 -5.93 9.93
CA GLY A 50 -3.15 -6.42 9.54
C GLY A 50 -4.30 -5.81 10.35
N HIS A 51 -4.14 -5.72 11.69
CA HIS A 51 -5.12 -5.09 12.58
C HIS A 51 -5.25 -3.58 12.33
N LYS A 52 -4.13 -2.86 12.19
CA LYS A 52 -4.11 -1.43 11.87
C LYS A 52 -4.81 -1.14 10.54
N ARG A 53 -4.49 -1.91 9.51
CA ARG A 53 -5.10 -1.81 8.18
C ARG A 53 -6.62 -2.03 8.24
N GLN A 54 -7.07 -3.08 8.92
CA GLN A 54 -8.49 -3.37 9.06
C GLN A 54 -9.23 -2.26 9.80
N THR A 55 -8.64 -1.71 10.85
CA THR A 55 -9.21 -0.59 11.62
C THR A 55 -9.32 0.66 10.75
N ALA A 56 -8.24 1.05 10.08
CA ALA A 56 -8.25 2.20 9.17
C ALA A 56 -9.30 2.04 8.06
N TYR A 57 -9.37 0.87 7.44
CA TYR A 57 -10.35 0.59 6.40
C TYR A 57 -11.80 0.75 6.88
N ARG A 58 -12.14 0.21 8.07
CA ARG A 58 -13.48 0.34 8.64
C ARG A 58 -13.85 1.79 8.92
N LEU A 59 -12.93 2.58 9.47
CA LEU A 59 -13.14 4.00 9.75
C LEU A 59 -13.37 4.80 8.47
N LEU A 60 -12.57 4.54 7.42
CA LEU A 60 -12.71 5.19 6.12
C LEU A 60 -14.02 4.84 5.40
N LEU A 61 -14.52 3.62 5.59
CA LEU A 61 -15.84 3.23 5.07
C LEU A 61 -16.98 3.89 5.83
N ALA A 62 -16.82 4.11 7.15
CA ALA A 62 -17.85 4.73 7.98
C ALA A 62 -17.95 6.25 7.76
N ASP A 63 -16.84 6.91 7.40
CA ASP A 63 -16.80 8.37 7.15
C ASP A 63 -16.17 8.68 5.80
N ARG A 64 -17.03 8.82 4.77
CA ARG A 64 -16.62 9.19 3.42
C ARG A 64 -15.95 10.58 3.36
N ALA A 65 -16.35 11.51 4.20
CA ALA A 65 -15.73 12.84 4.22
C ALA A 65 -14.31 12.78 4.79
N ALA A 66 -14.06 11.97 5.85
CA ALA A 66 -12.72 11.70 6.33
C ALA A 66 -11.87 10.99 5.26
N ALA A 67 -12.43 10.01 4.54
CA ALA A 67 -11.73 9.34 3.45
C ALA A 67 -11.34 10.32 2.32
N HIS A 68 -12.21 11.27 1.99
CA HIS A 68 -11.91 12.29 0.98
C HIS A 68 -10.81 13.26 1.44
N ARG A 69 -10.88 13.74 2.68
CA ARG A 69 -9.83 14.62 3.25
C ARG A 69 -8.49 13.90 3.42
N GLY A 70 -8.57 12.62 3.83
CA GLY A 70 -7.40 11.77 4.06
C GLY A 70 -6.83 11.10 2.80
N TYR A 71 -7.34 11.43 1.59
CA TYR A 71 -6.91 10.80 0.34
C TYR A 71 -5.38 10.64 0.21
N PRO A 72 -4.54 11.66 0.47
CA PRO A 72 -3.09 11.51 0.38
C PRO A 72 -2.53 10.47 1.34
N LEU A 73 -3.01 10.42 2.59
CA LEU A 73 -2.56 9.45 3.59
C LEU A 73 -3.03 8.02 3.28
N VAL A 74 -4.23 7.86 2.71
CA VAL A 74 -4.71 6.56 2.23
C VAL A 74 -3.86 6.08 1.05
N LEU A 75 -3.46 6.99 0.16
CA LEU A 75 -2.55 6.69 -0.95
C LEU A 75 -1.16 6.29 -0.44
N ASP A 76 -0.62 7.00 0.55
CA ASP A 76 0.66 6.65 1.17
C ASP A 76 0.62 5.27 1.83
N ALA A 77 -0.46 4.94 2.53
CA ALA A 77 -0.67 3.62 3.10
C ALA A 77 -0.79 2.53 2.02
N LEU A 78 -1.46 2.81 0.89
CA LEU A 78 -1.52 1.92 -0.27
C LEU A 78 -0.13 1.69 -0.88
N LEU A 79 0.66 2.75 -1.04
CA LEU A 79 2.00 2.72 -1.65
C LEU A 79 3.10 2.23 -0.70
N ALA A 80 2.75 1.89 0.53
CA ALA A 80 3.61 1.17 1.48
C ALA A 80 3.17 -0.29 1.69
N ASP A 81 2.04 -0.72 1.13
CA ASP A 81 1.46 -2.05 1.33
C ASP A 81 2.00 -3.04 0.30
N ASP A 82 3.00 -3.84 0.70
CA ASP A 82 3.65 -4.86 -0.15
C ASP A 82 2.94 -6.23 -0.17
N ASP A 83 1.82 -6.38 0.53
CA ASP A 83 0.99 -7.58 0.51
C ASP A 83 0.34 -7.81 -0.86
N LEU A 84 0.04 -9.08 -1.16
CA LEU A 84 -0.54 -9.45 -2.45
C LEU A 84 -2.05 -9.15 -2.57
N SER A 85 -2.76 -9.15 -1.46
CA SER A 85 -4.23 -9.10 -1.44
C SER A 85 -4.82 -7.88 -0.75
N SER A 86 -4.11 -7.33 0.21
CA SER A 86 -4.61 -6.24 1.05
C SER A 86 -4.67 -4.87 0.37
N PRO A 87 -3.87 -4.55 -0.66
CA PRO A 87 -3.97 -3.26 -1.37
C PRO A 87 -5.39 -2.96 -1.89
N ARG A 88 -6.20 -4.01 -2.15
CA ARG A 88 -7.60 -3.86 -2.58
C ARG A 88 -8.43 -2.97 -1.66
N TRP A 89 -8.17 -3.00 -0.34
CA TRP A 89 -8.99 -2.26 0.63
C TRP A 89 -8.82 -0.76 0.47
N PHE A 90 -7.57 -0.29 0.44
CA PHE A 90 -7.30 1.13 0.24
C PHE A 90 -7.55 1.57 -1.20
N ALA A 91 -7.29 0.71 -2.20
CA ALA A 91 -7.66 0.99 -3.59
C ALA A 91 -9.18 1.23 -3.72
N GLN A 92 -10.03 0.41 -3.08
CA GLN A 92 -11.48 0.61 -3.06
C GLN A 92 -11.89 1.96 -2.45
N VAL A 93 -11.27 2.36 -1.33
CA VAL A 93 -11.53 3.67 -0.72
C VAL A 93 -11.14 4.79 -1.67
N LEU A 94 -9.95 4.75 -2.24
CA LEU A 94 -9.44 5.76 -3.17
C LEU A 94 -10.28 5.87 -4.44
N LEU A 95 -10.74 4.74 -4.97
CA LEU A 95 -11.68 4.70 -6.11
C LEU A 95 -13.01 5.37 -5.78
N ALA A 96 -13.54 5.12 -4.58
CA ALA A 96 -14.83 5.65 -4.15
C ALA A 96 -14.81 7.18 -3.94
N VAL A 97 -13.68 7.76 -3.54
CA VAL A 97 -13.55 9.19 -3.23
C VAL A 97 -12.81 10.00 -4.28
N GLY A 98 -11.85 9.40 -5.00
CA GLY A 98 -11.02 10.09 -5.99
C GLY A 98 -11.30 9.70 -7.43
N GLY A 99 -11.95 8.55 -7.62
CA GLY A 99 -12.21 7.98 -8.94
C GLY A 99 -11.00 7.28 -9.55
N ARG A 100 -11.28 6.49 -10.57
CA ARG A 100 -10.30 5.61 -11.23
C ARG A 100 -9.15 6.37 -11.89
N ARG A 101 -9.49 7.42 -12.64
CA ARG A 101 -8.48 8.21 -13.35
C ARG A 101 -7.42 8.73 -12.39
N ARG A 102 -7.85 9.36 -11.30
CA ARG A 102 -6.92 9.92 -10.31
C ARG A 102 -6.03 8.86 -9.68
N LEU A 103 -6.62 7.72 -9.24
CA LEU A 103 -5.83 6.64 -8.66
C LEU A 103 -4.77 6.12 -9.64
N GLN A 104 -5.14 5.90 -10.91
CA GLN A 104 -4.21 5.42 -11.92
C GLN A 104 -3.11 6.44 -12.27
N GLU A 105 -3.42 7.75 -12.28
CA GLU A 105 -2.42 8.82 -12.41
C GLU A 105 -1.40 8.77 -11.26
N GLU A 106 -1.87 8.60 -10.01
CA GLU A 106 -1.00 8.51 -8.82
C GLU A 106 -0.13 7.23 -8.83
N LEU A 107 -0.69 6.09 -9.22
CA LEU A 107 0.08 4.84 -9.34
C LEU A 107 1.15 4.95 -10.44
N LEU A 108 0.82 5.55 -11.57
CA LEU A 108 1.78 5.81 -12.65
C LEU A 108 2.90 6.76 -12.19
N ALA A 109 2.55 7.82 -11.47
CA ALA A 109 3.51 8.76 -10.89
C ALA A 109 4.43 8.07 -9.87
N ALA A 110 3.88 7.17 -9.04
CA ALA A 110 4.67 6.40 -8.07
C ALA A 110 5.69 5.48 -8.75
N VAL A 111 5.32 4.82 -9.85
CA VAL A 111 6.26 4.01 -10.66
C VAL A 111 7.37 4.88 -11.25
N ALA A 112 7.05 6.07 -11.75
CA ALA A 112 8.03 6.99 -12.35
C ALA A 112 8.93 7.66 -11.31
N GLY A 113 8.49 7.78 -10.04
CA GLY A 113 9.11 8.61 -9.00
C GLY A 113 10.43 8.10 -8.40
N GLY A 114 10.80 6.85 -8.65
CA GLY A 114 12.12 6.31 -8.28
C GLY A 114 12.26 5.79 -6.84
N ASP A 115 11.26 5.93 -5.97
CA ASP A 115 11.25 5.26 -4.65
C ASP A 115 10.94 3.77 -4.81
N PRO A 116 11.86 2.85 -4.44
CA PRO A 116 11.68 1.42 -4.71
C PRO A 116 10.44 0.81 -4.04
N LEU A 117 10.12 1.22 -2.80
CA LEU A 117 8.95 0.69 -2.09
C LEU A 117 7.67 1.11 -2.81
N ARG A 118 7.54 2.41 -3.10
CA ARG A 118 6.36 2.95 -3.78
C ARG A 118 6.20 2.38 -5.19
N GLN A 119 7.31 2.18 -5.91
CA GLN A 119 7.31 1.52 -7.22
C GLN A 119 6.72 0.11 -7.15
N GLY A 120 7.28 -0.74 -6.30
CA GLY A 120 6.82 -2.12 -6.16
C GLY A 120 5.38 -2.25 -5.64
N CYS A 121 4.98 -1.38 -4.69
CA CYS A 121 3.60 -1.35 -4.18
C CYS A 121 2.61 -0.82 -5.21
N ALA A 122 2.99 0.17 -6.03
CA ALA A 122 2.14 0.68 -7.11
C ALA A 122 1.82 -0.40 -8.15
N VAL A 123 2.81 -1.23 -8.50
CA VAL A 123 2.59 -2.39 -9.39
C VAL A 123 1.58 -3.37 -8.77
N GLY A 124 1.74 -3.71 -7.48
CA GLY A 124 0.80 -4.57 -6.76
C GLY A 124 -0.62 -4.00 -6.67
N ALA A 125 -0.73 -2.68 -6.52
CA ALA A 125 -2.01 -1.98 -6.40
C ALA A 125 -2.73 -1.80 -7.75
N TRP A 126 -2.00 -1.76 -8.86
CA TRP A 126 -2.54 -1.48 -10.20
C TRP A 126 -3.72 -2.37 -10.58
N ARG A 127 -3.62 -3.68 -10.31
CA ARG A 127 -4.69 -4.64 -10.61
C ARG A 127 -6.03 -4.33 -9.91
N TRP A 128 -6.00 -3.58 -8.80
CA TRP A 128 -7.17 -3.18 -8.06
C TRP A 128 -7.79 -1.87 -8.54
N ALA A 129 -7.08 -1.15 -9.41
CA ALA A 129 -7.55 0.05 -10.10
C ALA A 129 -8.15 -0.23 -11.49
N ASP A 130 -8.24 -1.51 -11.90
CA ASP A 130 -8.78 -1.98 -13.18
C ASP A 130 -10.31 -1.68 -13.33
N PRO A 131 -10.84 -1.52 -14.57
CA PRO A 131 -10.15 -1.48 -15.84
C PRO A 131 -9.39 -0.16 -16.09
N PRO A 132 -8.38 -0.17 -16.97
CA PRO A 132 -7.62 1.05 -17.28
C PRO A 132 -8.50 2.16 -17.85
N TYR A 133 -8.24 3.39 -17.39
CA TYR A 133 -8.88 4.60 -17.92
C TYR A 133 -8.08 5.15 -19.10
N GLY A 134 -8.73 5.38 -20.22
CA GLY A 134 -8.08 5.93 -21.40
C GLY A 134 -6.86 5.13 -21.87
N ASP A 135 -5.71 5.77 -21.99
CA ASP A 135 -4.46 5.17 -22.46
C ASP A 135 -3.56 4.61 -21.34
N PHE A 136 -3.99 4.68 -20.08
CA PHE A 136 -3.19 4.23 -18.93
C PHE A 136 -2.80 2.76 -19.02
N GLY A 137 -3.67 1.90 -19.57
CA GLY A 137 -3.35 0.49 -19.79
C GLY A 137 -2.14 0.25 -20.72
N LYS A 138 -1.84 1.21 -21.61
CA LYS A 138 -0.64 1.18 -22.46
C LYS A 138 0.57 1.84 -21.79
N ARG A 139 0.33 2.92 -21.07
CA ARG A 139 1.39 3.73 -20.43
C ARG A 139 1.99 3.05 -19.22
N PHE A 140 1.19 2.37 -18.40
CA PHE A 140 1.67 1.75 -17.17
C PHE A 140 2.74 0.68 -17.40
N PRO A 141 2.57 -0.30 -18.31
CA PRO A 141 3.62 -1.28 -18.60
C PRO A 141 4.90 -0.65 -19.18
N VAL A 142 4.79 0.45 -19.93
CA VAL A 142 5.95 1.20 -20.44
C VAL A 142 6.72 1.81 -19.28
N ALA A 143 6.02 2.52 -18.38
CA ALA A 143 6.64 3.13 -17.21
C ALA A 143 7.30 2.09 -16.29
N CYS A 144 6.68 0.91 -16.12
CA CYS A 144 7.26 -0.19 -15.35
C CYS A 144 8.60 -0.66 -15.94
N ARG A 145 8.68 -0.88 -17.27
CA ARG A 145 9.94 -1.27 -17.94
C ARG A 145 11.02 -0.23 -17.78
N GLU A 146 10.69 1.04 -18.03
CA GLU A 146 11.63 2.14 -17.88
C GLU A 146 12.13 2.31 -16.43
N ALA A 147 11.24 2.10 -15.47
CA ALA A 147 11.59 2.12 -14.05
C ALA A 147 12.48 0.93 -13.67
N ALA A 148 12.19 -0.28 -14.16
CA ALA A 148 13.00 -1.48 -13.92
C ALA A 148 14.45 -1.33 -14.38
N GLU A 149 14.67 -0.67 -15.53
CA GLU A 149 16.02 -0.39 -16.05
C GLU A 149 16.84 0.52 -15.14
N ARG A 150 16.19 1.43 -14.43
CA ARG A 150 16.83 2.41 -13.52
C ARG A 150 16.87 1.95 -12.06
N CYS A 151 16.05 0.97 -11.70
CA CYS A 151 15.89 0.53 -10.31
C CYS A 151 17.05 -0.35 -9.86
N ALA A 152 17.80 0.11 -8.85
CA ALA A 152 18.88 -0.65 -8.24
C ALA A 152 18.40 -1.68 -7.21
N ASP A 153 17.20 -1.50 -6.66
CA ASP A 153 16.63 -2.39 -5.64
C ASP A 153 16.09 -3.69 -6.29
N PRO A 154 16.60 -4.88 -5.88
CA PRO A 154 16.21 -6.15 -6.50
C PRO A 154 14.72 -6.47 -6.34
N TRP A 155 14.15 -6.20 -5.16
CA TRP A 155 12.74 -6.47 -4.88
C TRP A 155 11.80 -5.63 -5.74
N ALA A 156 12.08 -4.32 -5.85
CA ALA A 156 11.27 -3.43 -6.67
C ALA A 156 11.43 -3.76 -8.16
N ARG A 157 12.66 -4.04 -8.60
CA ARG A 157 12.93 -4.39 -10.00
C ARG A 157 12.22 -5.68 -10.42
N GLU A 158 12.18 -6.71 -9.57
CA GLU A 158 11.43 -7.94 -9.83
C GLU A 158 9.95 -7.63 -10.05
N ARG A 159 9.33 -6.81 -9.19
CA ARG A 159 7.92 -6.42 -9.32
C ARG A 159 7.64 -5.57 -10.56
N LEU A 160 8.57 -4.69 -10.92
CA LEU A 160 8.44 -3.85 -12.12
C LEU A 160 8.58 -4.66 -13.42
N ALA A 161 9.31 -5.76 -13.38
CA ALA A 161 9.50 -6.65 -14.55
C ALA A 161 8.30 -7.57 -14.84
N GLY A 162 7.35 -7.71 -13.87
CA GLY A 162 6.09 -8.48 -14.03
C GLY A 162 6.25 -9.90 -13.65
#